data_d021c19be4a97c2ced5a2f9b0d0f4585
#
_entry.id   d021c19be4a97c2ced5a2f9b0d0f4585
#
_cell.length_a   1.000
_cell.length_b   1.000
_cell.length_c   1.000
_cell.angle_alpha   90.00
_cell.angle_beta   90.00
_cell.angle_gamma   90.00
#
_symmetry.space_group_name_H-M   'P 1'
#
loop_
_entity.id
_entity.type
_entity.pdbx_description
1 polymer ?
#
loop_
_entity_poly.entity_id
_entity_poly.type
_entity_poly.pdbx_seq_one_letter_code
_entity_poly.pdbx_strand_id
1 'polypeptide(L)'
;MSISKTYGVKDEELPWRALAEAVIVQAVKDYRICSQRIRQIQNRLHRRTGITPAEAIEQKWRLGRYLDAQGAIRDFFFSPRFHVLSDLNGRKLLERLDQEVL
;
A
#
# COMPACT_ATOMS: atom_id res chain seq x y z
N MET A 1 37.02 14.57 -0.83
CA MET A 1 36.80 14.44 0.24
C MET A 1 36.57 13.14 0.86
N SER A 2 36.79 13.10 2.01
CA SER A 2 36.74 11.85 2.72
C SER A 2 35.34 11.31 2.84
N ILE A 3 34.40 12.14 2.66
CA ILE A 3 33.02 11.69 2.79
C ILE A 3 32.68 10.57 1.84
N SER A 4 33.01 10.74 0.59
CA SER A 4 32.66 9.72 -0.36
C SER A 4 33.41 8.42 -0.06
N LYS A 5 34.62 8.52 0.43
CA LYS A 5 35.34 7.32 0.80
C LYS A 5 34.68 6.63 1.97
N THR A 6 34.29 7.41 2.94
CA THR A 6 33.65 6.88 4.11
C THR A 6 32.41 6.12 3.74
N TYR A 7 31.69 6.63 2.77
CA TYR A 7 30.46 5.99 2.37
C TYR A 7 30.69 4.76 1.54
N GLY A 8 31.88 4.52 1.10
CA GLY A 8 32.13 3.45 0.19
C GLY A 8 31.31 2.21 0.46
N VAL A 9 31.87 1.26 1.15
CA VAL A 9 31.21 -0.04 1.30
C VAL A 9 30.05 0.02 2.25
N LYS A 10 30.23 0.60 3.41
CA LYS A 10 29.20 0.61 4.43
C LYS A 10 27.97 1.33 3.96
N ASP A 11 28.17 2.47 3.36
CA ASP A 11 27.04 3.33 3.05
C ASP A 11 26.25 2.85 1.86
N GLU A 12 26.83 2.00 1.04
CA GLU A 12 26.07 1.40 -0.02
C GLU A 12 25.09 0.37 0.50
N GLU A 13 25.52 -0.39 1.52
CA GLU A 13 24.69 -1.43 2.07
C GLU A 13 23.57 -0.88 2.92
N LEU A 14 23.88 0.05 3.81
CA LEU A 14 22.88 0.61 4.70
C LEU A 14 21.78 1.36 3.97
N PRO A 15 22.10 2.25 3.01
CA PRO A 15 21.05 2.94 2.27
C PRO A 15 20.15 1.99 1.51
N TRP A 16 20.70 0.91 0.98
CA TRP A 16 19.87 -0.04 0.25
C TRP A 16 18.84 -0.68 1.17
N ARG A 17 19.24 -1.13 2.35
CA ARG A 17 18.31 -1.73 3.29
C ARG A 17 17.24 -0.75 3.75
N ALA A 18 17.66 0.47 4.06
CA ALA A 18 16.73 1.49 4.48
C ALA A 18 15.72 1.78 3.38
N LEU A 19 16.19 1.82 2.14
CA LEU A 19 15.31 2.06 1.01
C LEU A 19 14.33 0.91 0.82
N ALA A 20 14.81 -0.32 0.93
CA ALA A 20 13.95 -1.50 0.78
C ALA A 20 12.88 -1.52 1.86
N GLU A 21 13.25 -1.24 3.10
CA GLU A 21 12.30 -1.16 4.19
C GLU A 21 11.28 -0.04 3.97
N ALA A 22 11.75 1.10 3.49
CA ALA A 22 10.88 2.23 3.23
C ALA A 22 9.84 1.91 2.16
N VAL A 23 10.23 1.19 1.13
CA VAL A 23 9.30 0.79 0.07
C VAL A 23 8.20 -0.10 0.65
N ILE A 24 8.58 -1.07 1.48
CA ILE A 24 7.61 -1.99 2.06
C ILE A 24 6.70 -1.26 3.05
N VAL A 25 7.27 -0.42 3.89
CA VAL A 25 6.48 0.36 4.84
C VAL A 25 5.49 1.26 4.11
N GLN A 26 5.93 1.88 3.01
CA GLN A 26 5.03 2.73 2.23
C GLN A 26 3.90 1.92 1.61
N ALA A 27 4.22 0.73 1.09
CA ALA A 27 3.19 -0.15 0.52
C ALA A 27 2.16 -0.55 1.59
N VAL A 28 2.62 -0.85 2.80
CA VAL A 28 1.73 -1.18 3.91
C VAL A 28 0.82 0.01 4.25
N LYS A 29 1.41 1.20 4.35
CA LYS A 29 0.63 2.40 4.64
C LYS A 29 -0.40 2.67 3.56
N ASP A 30 0.00 2.55 2.32
CA ASP A 30 -0.90 2.80 1.20
C ASP A 30 -2.02 1.77 1.15
N TYR A 31 -1.71 0.51 1.46
CA TYR A 31 -2.72 -0.53 1.51
C TYR A 31 -3.78 -0.21 2.58
N ARG A 32 -3.33 0.22 3.74
CA ARG A 32 -4.23 0.59 4.83
C ARG A 32 -5.12 1.76 4.44
N ILE A 33 -4.54 2.76 3.78
CA ILE A 33 -5.32 3.91 3.32
C ILE A 33 -6.38 3.47 2.32
N CYS A 34 -6.00 2.64 1.34
CA CYS A 34 -6.94 2.14 0.36
C CYS A 34 -8.08 1.37 1.03
N SER A 35 -7.75 0.50 1.99
CA SER A 35 -8.75 -0.29 2.71
C SER A 35 -9.74 0.62 3.44
N GLN A 36 -9.23 1.64 4.12
CA GLN A 36 -10.09 2.58 4.83
C GLN A 36 -11.00 3.35 3.89
N ARG A 37 -10.45 3.85 2.79
CA ARG A 37 -11.23 4.62 1.83
C ARG A 37 -12.29 3.76 1.16
N ILE A 38 -11.94 2.53 0.80
CA ILE A 38 -12.89 1.61 0.20
C ILE A 38 -14.06 1.40 1.15
N ARG A 39 -13.78 1.14 2.42
CA ARG A 39 -14.83 0.92 3.40
C ARG A 39 -15.71 2.16 3.55
N GLN A 40 -15.09 3.34 3.64
CA GLN A 40 -15.85 4.58 3.79
C GLN A 40 -16.78 4.80 2.61
N ILE A 41 -16.28 4.57 1.41
CA ILE A 41 -17.09 4.77 0.20
C ILE A 41 -18.23 3.75 0.15
N GLN A 42 -17.94 2.49 0.46
CA GLN A 42 -18.96 1.45 0.46
C GLN A 42 -20.04 1.75 1.47
N ASN A 43 -19.67 2.20 2.66
CA ASN A 43 -20.64 2.57 3.68
C ASN A 43 -21.50 3.73 3.21
N ARG A 44 -20.90 4.71 2.55
CA ARG A 44 -21.64 5.86 2.07
C ARG A 44 -22.62 5.46 0.97
N LEU A 45 -22.22 4.56 0.09
CA LEU A 45 -23.09 4.07 -0.97
C LEU A 45 -24.24 3.22 -0.42
N HIS A 46 -24.00 2.53 0.69
CA HIS A 46 -25.06 1.74 1.34
C HIS A 46 -26.11 2.61 2.01
N ARG A 47 -25.72 3.81 2.44
CA ARG A 47 -26.69 4.74 2.98
C ARG A 47 -27.45 5.35 1.82
N ARG A 48 -28.65 4.96 1.65
CA ARG A 48 -29.41 5.42 0.50
C ARG A 48 -29.97 6.82 0.64
N THR A 49 -29.89 7.39 1.84
CA THR A 49 -30.42 8.72 2.10
C THR A 49 -29.33 9.75 2.01
N GLY A 50 -29.62 10.89 1.40
CA GLY A 50 -28.70 12.00 1.36
C GLY A 50 -27.65 11.95 0.26
N ILE A 51 -27.73 10.95 -0.65
CA ILE A 51 -26.80 10.86 -1.76
C ILE A 51 -27.53 11.14 -3.06
N THR A 52 -27.06 12.14 -3.79
CA THR A 52 -27.61 12.42 -5.10
C THR A 52 -27.05 11.43 -6.12
N PRO A 53 -27.74 11.23 -7.27
CA PRO A 53 -27.20 10.38 -8.31
C PRO A 53 -25.81 10.79 -8.77
N ALA A 54 -25.53 12.08 -8.86
CA ALA A 54 -24.23 12.56 -9.26
C ALA A 54 -23.15 12.16 -8.25
N GLU A 55 -23.46 12.29 -6.95
CA GLU A 55 -22.53 11.88 -5.91
C GLU A 55 -22.28 10.38 -5.95
N ALA A 56 -23.33 9.60 -6.21
CA ALA A 56 -23.20 8.15 -6.29
C ALA A 56 -22.24 7.75 -7.39
N ILE A 57 -22.36 8.40 -8.55
CA ILE A 57 -21.45 8.14 -9.68
C ILE A 57 -20.02 8.49 -9.29
N GLU A 58 -19.83 9.65 -8.69
CA GLU A 58 -18.49 10.09 -8.28
C GLU A 58 -17.89 9.10 -7.28
N GLN A 59 -18.67 8.67 -6.30
CA GLN A 59 -18.18 7.73 -5.30
C GLN A 59 -17.80 6.39 -5.93
N LYS A 60 -18.55 5.92 -6.91
CA LYS A 60 -18.21 4.69 -7.61
C LYS A 60 -16.91 4.81 -8.38
N TRP A 61 -16.66 5.96 -8.99
CA TRP A 61 -15.40 6.21 -9.65
C TRP A 61 -14.23 6.16 -8.68
N ARG A 62 -14.40 6.82 -7.55
CA ARG A 62 -13.37 6.82 -6.52
C ARG A 62 -13.13 5.42 -5.97
N LEU A 63 -14.20 4.67 -5.75
CA LEU A 63 -14.09 3.29 -5.30
C LEU A 63 -13.25 2.47 -6.25
N GLY A 64 -13.53 2.58 -7.56
CA GLY A 64 -12.76 1.87 -8.57
C GLY A 64 -11.28 2.20 -8.52
N ARG A 65 -10.96 3.47 -8.32
CA ARG A 65 -9.55 3.90 -8.25
C ARG A 65 -8.84 3.30 -7.04
N TYR A 66 -9.51 3.28 -5.89
CA TYR A 66 -8.90 2.69 -4.70
C TYR A 66 -8.79 1.18 -4.80
N LEU A 67 -9.76 0.52 -5.43
CA LEU A 67 -9.68 -0.92 -5.65
C LEU A 67 -8.52 -1.27 -6.57
N ASP A 68 -8.33 -0.48 -7.63
CA ASP A 68 -7.21 -0.68 -8.54
C ASP A 68 -5.88 -0.48 -7.84
N ALA A 69 -5.78 0.58 -7.03
CA ALA A 69 -4.56 0.85 -6.29
C ALA A 69 -4.27 -0.25 -5.29
N GLN A 70 -5.30 -0.73 -4.60
CA GLN A 70 -5.14 -1.83 -3.65
C GLN A 70 -4.68 -3.10 -4.35
N GLY A 71 -5.26 -3.38 -5.52
CA GLY A 71 -4.88 -4.54 -6.31
C GLY A 71 -3.43 -4.49 -6.74
N ALA A 72 -2.94 -3.31 -7.14
CA ALA A 72 -1.55 -3.14 -7.50
C ALA A 72 -0.62 -3.41 -6.32
N ILE A 73 -1.01 -2.97 -5.12
CA ILE A 73 -0.21 -3.22 -3.93
C ILE A 73 -0.21 -4.72 -3.59
N ARG A 74 -1.36 -5.39 -3.71
CA ARG A 74 -1.42 -6.83 -3.49
C ARG A 74 -0.49 -7.56 -4.44
N ASP A 75 -0.49 -7.17 -5.70
CA ASP A 75 0.38 -7.77 -6.71
C ASP A 75 1.85 -7.58 -6.34
N PHE A 76 2.19 -6.41 -5.79
CA PHE A 76 3.54 -6.15 -5.34
C PHE A 76 3.97 -7.15 -4.25
N PHE A 77 3.10 -7.42 -3.27
CA PHE A 77 3.44 -8.34 -2.19
C PHE A 77 3.63 -9.78 -2.67
N PHE A 78 3.03 -10.14 -3.79
CA PHE A 78 3.22 -11.46 -4.38
C PHE A 78 4.31 -11.50 -5.43
N SER A 79 4.89 -10.35 -5.77
CA SER A 79 5.85 -10.27 -6.87
C SER A 79 7.24 -10.74 -6.46
N PRO A 80 8.05 -11.15 -7.45
CA PRO A 80 9.46 -11.44 -7.16
C PRO A 80 10.20 -10.23 -6.60
N ARG A 81 9.77 -9.02 -6.97
CA ARG A 81 10.40 -7.80 -6.47
C ARG A 81 10.31 -7.71 -4.95
N PHE A 82 9.17 -8.11 -4.40
CA PHE A 82 9.01 -8.11 -2.95
C PHE A 82 10.02 -9.04 -2.30
N HIS A 83 10.23 -10.22 -2.88
CA HIS A 83 11.18 -11.19 -2.33
C HIS A 83 12.61 -10.70 -2.41
N VAL A 84 12.93 -9.86 -3.38
CA VAL A 84 14.25 -9.23 -3.44
C VAL A 84 14.43 -8.22 -2.31
N LEU A 85 13.36 -7.52 -1.97
CA LEU A 85 13.43 -6.45 -0.98
C LEU A 85 13.32 -6.95 0.46
N SER A 86 12.72 -8.12 0.68
CA SER A 86 12.43 -8.56 2.03
C SER A 86 12.37 -10.09 2.11
N ASP A 87 12.76 -10.60 3.28
CA ASP A 87 12.60 -12.01 3.60
C ASP A 87 11.20 -12.32 4.14
N LEU A 88 10.38 -11.31 4.30
CA LEU A 88 9.04 -11.50 4.83
C LEU A 88 8.17 -12.28 3.84
N ASN A 89 7.17 -12.95 4.37
CA ASN A 89 6.20 -13.64 3.56
C ASN A 89 5.07 -12.65 3.18
N GLY A 90 5.03 -12.27 1.90
CA GLY A 90 4.08 -11.29 1.42
C GLY A 90 2.63 -11.72 1.60
N ARG A 91 2.34 -13.01 1.42
CA ARG A 91 0.99 -13.51 1.61
C ARG A 91 0.53 -13.34 3.06
N LYS A 92 1.38 -13.71 4.01
CA LYS A 92 1.04 -13.58 5.43
C LYS A 92 0.87 -12.12 5.82
N LEU A 93 1.70 -11.26 5.27
CA LEU A 93 1.58 -9.84 5.53
C LEU A 93 0.24 -9.30 5.05
N LEU A 94 -0.17 -9.69 3.85
CA LEU A 94 -1.47 -9.28 3.33
C LEU A 94 -2.62 -9.82 4.17
N GLU A 95 -2.53 -11.06 4.61
CA GLU A 95 -3.57 -11.64 5.46
C GLU A 95 -3.74 -10.82 6.72
N ARG A 96 -2.63 -10.41 7.33
CA ARG A 96 -2.69 -9.60 8.53
C ARG A 96 -3.27 -8.22 8.26
N LEU A 97 -2.89 -7.62 7.14
CA LEU A 97 -3.44 -6.32 6.76
C LEU A 97 -4.94 -6.39 6.51
N ASP A 98 -5.39 -7.46 5.88
CA ASP A 98 -6.82 -7.63 5.62
C ASP A 98 -7.60 -7.80 6.92
N GLN A 99 -7.00 -8.42 7.92
CA GLN A 99 -7.63 -8.58 9.23
C GLN A 99 -7.73 -7.27 10.00
N GLU A 100 -6.82 -6.35 9.76
CA GLU A 100 -6.83 -5.06 10.45
C GLU A 100 -8.03 -4.21 10.08
N VAL A 101 -8.61 -4.47 8.94
CA VAL A 101 -9.68 -3.61 8.43
C VAL A 101 -10.94 -3.71 9.26
N LEU A 102 -11.00 -4.68 10.10
CA LEU A 102 -12.15 -4.84 10.99
C LEU A 102 -12.18 -3.78 12.05
#